data_f65ae8fc664b4944895e0978d801fc46
#
_entry.id   f65ae8fc664b4944895e0978d801fc46
#
_cell.length_a   1.000
_cell.length_b   1.000
_cell.length_c   1.000
_cell.angle_alpha   90.00
_cell.angle_beta   90.00
_cell.angle_gamma   90.00
#
_symmetry.space_group_name_H-M   'P 1'
#
loop_
_entity.id
_entity.type
_entity.pdbx_description
1 polymer ?
#
loop_
_entity_poly.entity_id
_entity_poly.type
_entity_poly.pdbx_seq_one_letter_code
_entity_poly.pdbx_strand_id
1 'polypeptide(L)'
;MTSSSLPPLISSDGHLEVRPERWTPHMPAKLREKAPRTIKLPDGGDAILVEGQPPYPAPFLDLRAGRTNETWEPIGVTVDDTAGVGPPEQRLREQDMDALHAEVLFPNMQVGPRLWRTLADDDVYRATVRAYNDWLGEEYCAVSRDRLIGLGVIPWTNVDDAIVELEHCVKLGLKGVNLGVFPSGKAYPTPADDRFWAAAIDMKMPLTVHVGFDRLGPRASQPTFEYPGADPAMLAKLGPRKLVEWVALPFLGIAPSMSFAQLILSGVFDRLPDLKIFFAETRLGWVPFWMEEADYWYERHRHWAARLLNFKPLKQRPSDYVREHIFFSVQHVERVAVELRHHMGVDRIMFATDFPHIECDWPNTRPFAERLFAGVPAGEAFKIAAGTMLGFFRLQDSPMGRTVLEKAQVKT
;
A
#
# COMPACT_ATOMS: atom_id res chain seq x y z
N MET A 1 32.51 -1.81 -20.44
CA MET A 1 31.26 -1.98 -19.69
C MET A 1 30.19 -1.21 -20.44
N THR A 2 29.33 -1.89 -21.16
CA THR A 2 28.21 -1.25 -21.87
C THR A 2 27.27 -0.69 -20.83
N SER A 3 27.06 0.62 -20.82
CA SER A 3 26.04 1.30 -20.03
C SER A 3 24.68 0.66 -20.34
N SER A 4 24.24 -0.30 -19.56
CA SER A 4 22.87 -0.78 -19.60
C SER A 4 22.01 0.40 -19.15
N SER A 5 21.35 1.07 -20.10
CA SER A 5 20.47 2.18 -19.76
C SER A 5 19.33 1.63 -18.90
N LEU A 6 19.09 2.28 -17.74
CA LEU A 6 18.00 1.96 -16.83
C LEU A 6 16.67 1.85 -17.60
N PRO A 7 15.83 0.83 -17.33
CA PRO A 7 14.48 0.76 -17.93
C PRO A 7 13.62 1.95 -17.50
N PRO A 8 12.50 2.22 -18.20
CA PRO A 8 11.49 3.13 -17.70
C PRO A 8 11.02 2.72 -16.31
N LEU A 9 10.82 3.67 -15.41
CA LEU A 9 10.39 3.43 -14.03
C LEU A 9 8.93 3.81 -13.85
N ILE A 10 8.16 2.92 -13.21
CA ILE A 10 6.82 3.18 -12.69
C ILE A 10 6.82 2.75 -11.21
N SER A 11 6.37 3.62 -10.34
CA SER A 11 6.23 3.29 -8.93
C SER A 11 4.90 2.59 -8.66
N SER A 12 4.95 1.41 -8.07
CA SER A 12 3.75 0.69 -7.62
C SER A 12 3.31 1.06 -6.20
N ASP A 13 4.05 1.97 -5.54
CA ASP A 13 3.76 2.43 -4.19
C ASP A 13 4.24 3.87 -4.02
N GLY A 14 3.28 4.74 -3.83
CA GLY A 14 3.42 6.13 -3.44
C GLY A 14 2.16 6.56 -2.69
N HIS A 15 2.23 7.65 -1.94
CA HIS A 15 1.17 8.02 -1.01
C HIS A 15 0.54 9.38 -1.30
N LEU A 16 -0.75 9.51 -0.98
CA LEU A 16 -1.50 10.75 -0.97
C LEU A 16 -1.69 11.23 0.47
N GLU A 17 -0.84 12.16 0.87
CA GLU A 17 -0.85 12.80 2.17
C GLU A 17 -1.62 14.12 2.09
N VAL A 18 -2.91 14.06 1.84
CA VAL A 18 -3.74 15.24 1.62
C VAL A 18 -4.58 15.60 2.84
N ARG A 19 -4.79 16.89 3.02
CA ARG A 19 -5.71 17.39 4.07
C ARG A 19 -7.13 16.91 3.80
N PRO A 20 -7.87 16.47 4.84
CA PRO A 20 -9.28 16.09 4.70
C PRO A 20 -10.13 17.18 4.03
N GLU A 21 -9.82 18.44 4.23
CA GLU A 21 -10.53 19.59 3.67
C GLU A 21 -10.56 19.61 2.13
N ARG A 22 -9.70 18.82 1.47
CA ARG A 22 -9.73 18.67 0.01
C ARG A 22 -10.88 17.81 -0.48
N TRP A 23 -11.25 16.78 0.28
CA TRP A 23 -12.25 15.80 -0.13
C TRP A 23 -13.54 15.83 0.72
N THR A 24 -13.52 16.37 1.94
CA THR A 24 -14.73 16.48 2.78
C THR A 24 -15.85 17.31 2.15
N PRO A 25 -15.61 18.26 1.22
CA PRO A 25 -16.72 18.91 0.48
C PRO A 25 -17.61 17.95 -0.32
N HIS A 26 -17.11 16.78 -0.71
CA HIS A 26 -17.92 15.74 -1.37
C HIS A 26 -18.88 15.01 -0.40
N MET A 27 -18.68 15.14 0.92
CA MET A 27 -19.62 14.56 1.88
C MET A 27 -20.99 15.24 1.84
N PRO A 28 -22.09 14.50 2.09
CA PRO A 28 -23.41 15.09 2.31
C PRO A 28 -23.36 16.21 3.37
N ALA A 29 -23.95 17.36 3.09
CA ALA A 29 -23.86 18.56 3.95
C ALA A 29 -24.18 18.28 5.43
N LYS A 30 -25.20 17.45 5.69
CA LYS A 30 -25.63 17.06 7.05
C LYS A 30 -24.60 16.26 7.86
N LEU A 31 -23.57 15.67 7.19
CA LEU A 31 -22.56 14.84 7.82
C LEU A 31 -21.18 15.53 7.92
N ARG A 32 -21.00 16.68 7.24
CA ARG A 32 -19.70 17.38 7.16
C ARG A 32 -19.14 17.84 8.50
N GLU A 33 -19.99 18.16 9.45
CA GLU A 33 -19.55 18.57 10.80
C GLU A 33 -18.80 17.45 11.54
N LYS A 34 -19.10 16.19 11.21
CA LYS A 34 -18.46 15.01 11.77
C LYS A 34 -17.26 14.53 10.96
N ALA A 35 -16.94 15.20 9.84
CA ALA A 35 -15.84 14.83 8.96
C ALA A 35 -14.50 14.95 9.67
N PRO A 36 -13.50 14.12 9.28
CA PRO A 36 -12.11 14.35 9.66
C PRO A 36 -11.66 15.76 9.24
N ARG A 37 -10.81 16.39 10.06
CA ARG A 37 -10.29 17.74 9.78
C ARG A 37 -8.85 17.89 10.27
N THR A 38 -8.13 18.80 9.65
CA THR A 38 -6.78 19.17 10.08
C THR A 38 -6.83 20.16 11.24
N ILE A 39 -5.95 19.99 12.21
CA ILE A 39 -5.73 20.94 13.31
C ILE A 39 -4.24 21.21 13.48
N LYS A 40 -3.89 22.35 14.09
CA LYS A 40 -2.53 22.66 14.50
C LYS A 40 -2.27 22.17 15.92
N LEU A 41 -1.10 21.57 16.09
CA LEU A 41 -0.56 21.18 17.40
C LEU A 41 0.20 22.33 18.07
N PRO A 42 0.46 22.27 19.38
CA PRO A 42 1.23 23.29 20.09
C PRO A 42 2.66 23.50 19.57
N ASP A 43 3.25 22.48 18.93
CA ASP A 43 4.57 22.55 18.29
C ASP A 43 4.55 23.13 16.87
N GLY A 44 3.36 23.57 16.39
CA GLY A 44 3.16 24.10 15.05
C GLY A 44 2.90 23.03 13.97
N GLY A 45 3.07 21.77 14.29
CA GLY A 45 2.80 20.66 13.38
C GLY A 45 1.31 20.47 13.09
N ASP A 46 1.01 19.72 12.03
CA ASP A 46 -0.35 19.34 11.68
C ASP A 46 -0.75 18.01 12.33
N ALA A 47 -2.04 17.86 12.61
CA ALA A 47 -2.65 16.60 13.04
C ALA A 47 -4.03 16.44 12.43
N ILE A 48 -4.47 15.20 12.27
CA ILE A 48 -5.85 14.90 11.89
C ILE A 48 -6.70 14.68 13.16
N LEU A 49 -7.83 15.32 13.21
CA LEU A 49 -8.84 15.11 14.25
C LEU A 49 -10.05 14.37 13.64
N VAL A 50 -10.39 13.25 14.25
CA VAL A 50 -11.62 12.50 13.99
C VAL A 50 -12.50 12.57 15.24
N GLU A 51 -13.82 12.65 15.07
CA GLU A 51 -14.77 12.75 16.18
C GLU A 51 -14.57 11.60 17.19
N GLY A 52 -14.45 11.94 18.45
CA GLY A 52 -14.25 10.97 19.54
C GLY A 52 -12.83 10.42 19.71
N GLN A 53 -11.85 10.88 18.88
CA GLN A 53 -10.47 10.47 18.97
C GLN A 53 -9.55 11.62 19.38
N PRO A 54 -8.43 11.35 20.05
CA PRO A 54 -7.40 12.36 20.25
C PRO A 54 -6.80 12.79 18.90
N PRO A 55 -6.24 14.01 18.80
CA PRO A 55 -5.52 14.43 17.62
C PRO A 55 -4.45 13.42 17.22
N TYR A 56 -4.42 13.07 15.93
CA TYR A 56 -3.49 12.10 15.38
C TYR A 56 -2.44 12.80 14.51
N PRO A 57 -1.20 13.02 14.99
CA PRO A 57 -0.14 13.72 14.27
C PRO A 57 0.58 12.85 13.24
N ALA A 58 0.38 11.53 13.31
CA ALA A 58 1.23 10.56 12.67
C ALA A 58 1.31 10.61 11.13
N PRO A 59 0.35 11.17 10.36
CA PRO A 59 0.51 11.11 8.91
C PRO A 59 1.75 11.81 8.44
N PHE A 60 2.10 12.83 9.18
CA PHE A 60 3.08 13.78 8.73
C PHE A 60 4.48 13.45 9.24
N LEU A 61 4.58 12.41 10.10
CA LEU A 61 5.85 11.96 10.65
C LEU A 61 6.75 11.34 9.60
N ASP A 62 6.14 10.74 8.59
CA ASP A 62 6.86 10.06 7.54
C ASP A 62 7.15 10.97 6.34
N LEU A 63 6.61 12.21 6.32
CA LEU A 63 6.82 13.17 5.24
C LEU A 63 8.25 13.74 5.28
N ARG A 64 9.12 13.20 4.46
CA ARG A 64 10.52 13.61 4.37
C ARG A 64 10.98 14.00 2.97
N ALA A 65 10.24 13.75 1.94
CA ALA A 65 10.65 14.00 0.57
C ALA A 65 11.29 15.39 0.38
N GLY A 66 12.47 15.44 -0.21
CA GLY A 66 13.24 16.67 -0.42
C GLY A 66 13.99 17.20 0.81
N ARG A 67 13.94 16.53 1.95
CA ARG A 67 14.70 16.86 3.16
C ARG A 67 15.87 15.91 3.35
N THR A 68 16.96 16.36 4.00
CA THR A 68 18.11 15.50 4.31
C THR A 68 17.89 14.73 5.62
N ASN A 69 18.55 13.59 5.76
CA ASN A 69 18.50 12.79 6.98
C ASN A 69 18.95 13.55 8.21
N GLU A 70 19.95 14.44 8.04
CA GLU A 70 20.59 15.19 9.12
C GLU A 70 19.71 16.30 9.67
N THR A 71 18.78 16.82 8.89
CA THR A 71 17.97 17.99 9.25
C THR A 71 16.50 17.65 9.49
N TRP A 72 16.06 16.47 9.11
CA TRP A 72 14.67 16.06 9.29
C TRP A 72 14.39 15.64 10.74
N GLU A 73 13.30 16.14 11.28
CA GLU A 73 12.80 15.78 12.61
C GLU A 73 11.29 15.50 12.53
N PRO A 74 10.77 14.49 13.25
CA PRO A 74 9.33 14.18 13.29
C PRO A 74 8.56 15.09 14.25
N ILE A 75 8.89 16.39 14.28
CA ILE A 75 8.28 17.39 15.15
C ILE A 75 7.97 18.64 14.33
N GLY A 76 6.79 19.21 14.54
CA GLY A 76 6.36 20.41 13.84
C GLY A 76 6.16 20.24 12.33
N VAL A 77 6.01 19.02 11.84
CA VAL A 77 5.83 18.74 10.42
C VAL A 77 4.46 19.24 9.97
N THR A 78 4.45 19.98 8.86
CA THR A 78 3.23 20.53 8.25
C THR A 78 3.02 19.96 6.86
N VAL A 79 1.74 19.89 6.46
CA VAL A 79 1.37 19.40 5.13
C VAL A 79 1.76 20.41 4.04
N ASP A 80 1.73 21.72 4.33
CA ASP A 80 1.77 22.75 3.28
C ASP A 80 3.13 22.91 2.58
N ASP A 81 4.22 22.54 3.24
CA ASP A 81 5.59 22.81 2.76
C ASP A 81 6.35 21.56 2.35
N THR A 82 5.66 20.44 2.17
CA THR A 82 6.28 19.15 1.86
C THR A 82 6.00 18.72 0.43
N ALA A 83 7.00 18.17 -0.25
CA ALA A 83 6.80 17.53 -1.55
C ALA A 83 5.77 16.37 -1.43
N GLY A 84 5.00 16.15 -2.48
CA GLY A 84 4.03 15.06 -2.54
C GLY A 84 2.63 15.35 -2.00
N VAL A 85 2.44 16.46 -1.28
CA VAL A 85 1.15 16.80 -0.64
C VAL A 85 0.30 17.81 -1.41
N GLY A 86 0.80 18.29 -2.53
CA GLY A 86 0.16 19.31 -3.34
C GLY A 86 -0.97 18.81 -4.25
N PRO A 87 -1.43 19.69 -5.17
CA PRO A 87 -2.41 19.34 -6.20
C PRO A 87 -1.82 18.35 -7.23
N PRO A 88 -2.66 17.70 -8.05
CA PRO A 88 -2.22 16.66 -8.99
C PRO A 88 -1.18 17.16 -10.00
N GLU A 89 -1.24 18.43 -10.41
CA GLU A 89 -0.25 19.04 -11.32
C GLU A 89 1.15 19.14 -10.66
N GLN A 90 1.19 19.36 -9.34
CA GLN A 90 2.45 19.33 -8.60
C GLN A 90 3.00 17.90 -8.60
N ARG A 91 2.17 16.91 -8.30
CA ARG A 91 2.58 15.49 -8.31
C ARG A 91 3.14 15.05 -9.65
N LEU A 92 2.53 15.49 -10.75
CA LEU A 92 3.04 15.20 -12.10
C LEU A 92 4.42 15.83 -12.34
N ARG A 93 4.65 17.07 -11.88
CA ARG A 93 5.98 17.69 -11.96
C ARG A 93 7.02 16.96 -11.09
N GLU A 94 6.62 16.50 -9.91
CA GLU A 94 7.48 15.74 -9.01
C GLU A 94 7.87 14.38 -9.62
N GLN A 95 6.94 13.70 -10.30
CA GLN A 95 7.24 12.51 -11.09
C GLN A 95 8.23 12.81 -12.22
N ASP A 96 8.03 13.90 -12.95
CA ASP A 96 8.92 14.29 -14.05
C ASP A 96 10.34 14.62 -13.54
N MET A 97 10.47 15.27 -12.39
CA MET A 97 11.77 15.55 -11.73
C MET A 97 12.53 14.28 -11.37
N ASP A 98 11.82 13.24 -10.95
CA ASP A 98 12.38 11.94 -10.54
C ASP A 98 12.42 10.91 -11.66
N ALA A 99 12.07 11.32 -12.88
CA ALA A 99 12.02 10.49 -14.10
C ALA A 99 11.09 9.28 -13.99
N LEU A 100 10.03 9.38 -13.20
CA LEU A 100 8.95 8.40 -13.11
C LEU A 100 7.91 8.63 -14.20
N HIS A 101 7.41 7.55 -14.79
CA HIS A 101 6.38 7.62 -15.82
C HIS A 101 4.96 7.64 -15.21
N ALA A 102 4.77 7.01 -14.09
CA ALA A 102 3.51 6.95 -13.35
C ALA A 102 3.73 6.46 -11.91
N GLU A 103 2.73 6.63 -11.06
CA GLU A 103 2.71 6.10 -9.69
C GLU A 103 1.34 5.55 -9.33
N VAL A 104 1.33 4.44 -8.60
CA VAL A 104 0.18 3.97 -7.83
C VAL A 104 0.13 4.77 -6.54
N LEU A 105 -1.04 5.31 -6.22
CA LEU A 105 -1.24 6.26 -5.14
C LEU A 105 -2.13 5.63 -4.06
N PHE A 106 -1.51 5.19 -2.98
CA PHE A 106 -2.19 4.71 -1.79
C PHE A 106 -2.69 5.86 -0.94
N PRO A 107 -3.85 5.73 -0.28
CA PRO A 107 -4.14 6.59 0.87
C PRO A 107 -3.18 6.22 2.00
N ASN A 108 -2.75 7.21 2.80
CA ASN A 108 -2.04 6.87 4.03
C ASN A 108 -2.98 6.10 4.96
N MET A 109 -2.67 4.83 5.21
CA MET A 109 -3.55 3.94 5.97
C MET A 109 -3.76 4.39 7.41
N GLN A 110 -2.76 5.02 8.03
CA GLN A 110 -2.81 5.42 9.44
C GLN A 110 -3.74 6.61 9.68
N VAL A 111 -3.82 7.52 8.74
CA VAL A 111 -4.61 8.77 8.84
C VAL A 111 -5.81 8.82 7.91
N GLY A 112 -5.89 7.87 7.06
CA GLY A 112 -7.05 7.66 6.22
C GLY A 112 -7.88 6.48 6.74
N PRO A 113 -7.92 5.36 6.00
CA PRO A 113 -8.88 4.29 6.23
C PRO A 113 -8.94 3.75 7.66
N ARG A 114 -7.80 3.58 8.35
CA ARG A 114 -7.78 3.08 9.74
C ARG A 114 -8.35 4.10 10.71
N LEU A 115 -7.94 5.36 10.57
CA LEU A 115 -8.43 6.42 11.45
C LEU A 115 -9.92 6.70 11.21
N TRP A 116 -10.36 6.72 9.94
CA TRP A 116 -11.79 6.93 9.62
C TRP A 116 -12.67 5.83 10.20
N ARG A 117 -12.17 4.58 10.27
CA ARG A 117 -12.93 3.47 10.86
C ARG A 117 -13.17 3.63 12.37
N THR A 118 -12.51 4.57 13.03
CA THR A 118 -12.79 4.91 14.44
C THR A 118 -14.05 5.76 14.61
N LEU A 119 -14.66 6.29 13.55
CA LEU A 119 -15.97 6.93 13.58
C LEU A 119 -17.02 5.94 14.09
N ALA A 120 -17.75 6.33 15.12
CA ALA A 120 -18.76 5.47 15.75
C ALA A 120 -20.00 5.25 14.89
N ASP A 121 -20.30 6.21 14.00
CA ASP A 121 -21.45 6.21 13.11
C ASP A 121 -21.04 5.64 11.75
N ASP A 122 -21.54 4.46 11.41
CA ASP A 122 -21.21 3.77 10.16
C ASP A 122 -21.70 4.56 8.91
N ASP A 123 -22.74 5.40 9.03
CA ASP A 123 -23.18 6.26 7.91
C ASP A 123 -22.17 7.37 7.65
N VAL A 124 -21.63 7.97 8.72
CA VAL A 124 -20.55 8.97 8.61
C VAL A 124 -19.29 8.33 8.05
N TYR A 125 -18.95 7.13 8.52
CA TYR A 125 -17.77 6.39 8.01
C TYR A 125 -17.90 6.08 6.51
N ARG A 126 -19.05 5.53 6.07
CA ARG A 126 -19.27 5.25 4.65
C ARG A 126 -19.26 6.52 3.79
N ALA A 127 -19.88 7.60 4.30
CA ALA A 127 -19.84 8.88 3.61
C ALA A 127 -18.43 9.46 3.50
N THR A 128 -17.59 9.24 4.51
CA THR A 128 -16.17 9.64 4.50
C THR A 128 -15.41 8.89 3.41
N VAL A 129 -15.54 7.57 3.36
CA VAL A 129 -14.92 6.73 2.32
C VAL A 129 -15.38 7.15 0.93
N ARG A 130 -16.69 7.30 0.73
CA ARG A 130 -17.29 7.71 -0.54
C ARG A 130 -16.76 9.07 -1.00
N ALA A 131 -16.71 10.06 -0.11
CA ALA A 131 -16.24 11.40 -0.44
C ALA A 131 -14.77 11.42 -0.86
N TYR A 132 -13.93 10.61 -0.20
CA TYR A 132 -12.53 10.44 -0.61
C TYR A 132 -12.42 9.82 -2.00
N ASN A 133 -13.18 8.77 -2.30
CA ASN A 133 -13.16 8.11 -3.61
C ASN A 133 -13.70 9.02 -4.73
N ASP A 134 -14.75 9.79 -4.46
CA ASP A 134 -15.29 10.79 -5.41
C ASP A 134 -14.23 11.81 -5.77
N TRP A 135 -13.63 12.45 -4.77
CA TRP A 135 -12.55 13.42 -4.99
C TRP A 135 -11.36 12.80 -5.74
N LEU A 136 -10.95 11.59 -5.35
CA LEU A 136 -9.82 10.90 -5.99
C LEU A 136 -10.08 10.65 -7.47
N GLY A 137 -11.27 10.18 -7.83
CA GLY A 137 -11.63 9.82 -9.19
C GLY A 137 -12.02 11.02 -10.07
N GLU A 138 -12.75 11.98 -9.51
CA GLU A 138 -13.31 13.11 -10.26
C GLU A 138 -12.37 14.30 -10.37
N GLU A 139 -11.51 14.52 -9.38
CA GLU A 139 -10.61 15.66 -9.33
C GLU A 139 -9.14 15.23 -9.47
N TYR A 140 -8.59 14.48 -8.49
CA TYR A 140 -7.17 14.26 -8.43
C TYR A 140 -6.63 13.42 -9.59
N CYS A 141 -7.15 12.24 -9.79
CA CYS A 141 -6.69 11.35 -10.87
C CYS A 141 -7.24 11.73 -12.23
N ALA A 142 -8.30 12.55 -12.29
CA ALA A 142 -8.87 13.03 -13.56
C ALA A 142 -7.90 13.83 -14.41
N VAL A 143 -6.90 14.47 -13.80
CA VAL A 143 -5.87 15.26 -14.49
C VAL A 143 -4.98 14.39 -15.37
N SER A 144 -4.65 13.16 -14.92
CA SER A 144 -3.88 12.20 -15.72
C SER A 144 -4.12 10.76 -15.23
N ARG A 145 -5.16 10.13 -15.79
CA ARG A 145 -5.67 8.82 -15.31
C ARG A 145 -4.73 7.64 -15.50
N ASP A 146 -3.70 7.79 -16.28
CA ASP A 146 -2.69 6.76 -16.55
C ASP A 146 -1.33 7.04 -15.90
N ARG A 147 -1.14 8.24 -15.32
CA ARG A 147 0.04 8.57 -14.54
C ARG A 147 -0.24 8.67 -13.04
N LEU A 148 -1.44 9.10 -12.66
CA LEU A 148 -1.93 9.20 -11.28
C LEU A 148 -2.91 8.04 -11.03
N ILE A 149 -2.38 6.89 -10.60
CA ILE A 149 -3.13 5.65 -10.48
C ILE A 149 -3.66 5.53 -9.05
N GLY A 150 -4.73 6.29 -8.75
CA GLY A 150 -5.33 6.31 -7.43
C GLY A 150 -6.04 5.01 -7.08
N LEU A 151 -5.88 4.58 -5.85
CA LEU A 151 -6.53 3.41 -5.29
C LEU A 151 -7.74 3.83 -4.45
N GLY A 152 -8.93 3.40 -4.85
CA GLY A 152 -10.14 3.62 -4.08
C GLY A 152 -10.10 2.86 -2.75
N VAL A 153 -10.69 3.44 -1.73
CA VAL A 153 -10.82 2.80 -0.41
C VAL A 153 -12.09 1.97 -0.35
N ILE A 154 -11.98 0.75 0.15
CA ILE A 154 -13.13 -0.12 0.40
C ILE A 154 -13.51 -0.04 1.89
N PRO A 155 -14.79 0.21 2.24
CA PRO A 155 -15.22 0.29 3.63
C PRO A 155 -15.15 -1.08 4.34
N TRP A 156 -14.96 -1.04 5.66
CA TRP A 156 -14.76 -2.23 6.52
C TRP A 156 -16.01 -2.56 7.34
N THR A 157 -17.18 -2.23 6.86
CA THR A 157 -18.45 -2.46 7.54
C THR A 157 -18.97 -3.89 7.33
N ASN A 158 -19.18 -4.26 6.08
CA ASN A 158 -19.67 -5.57 5.66
C ASN A 158 -19.42 -5.78 4.16
N VAL A 159 -19.67 -7.00 3.67
CA VAL A 159 -19.45 -7.38 2.26
C VAL A 159 -20.33 -6.61 1.28
N ASP A 160 -21.56 -6.30 1.65
CA ASP A 160 -22.49 -5.59 0.75
C ASP A 160 -22.04 -4.14 0.54
N ASP A 161 -21.68 -3.44 1.61
CA ASP A 161 -21.10 -2.10 1.52
C ASP A 161 -19.80 -2.10 0.71
N ALA A 162 -18.96 -3.13 0.91
CA ALA A 162 -17.71 -3.28 0.17
C ALA A 162 -17.95 -3.45 -1.35
N ILE A 163 -18.94 -4.24 -1.76
CA ILE A 163 -19.29 -4.44 -3.18
C ILE A 163 -19.88 -3.16 -3.78
N VAL A 164 -20.77 -2.48 -3.07
CA VAL A 164 -21.34 -1.20 -3.52
C VAL A 164 -20.26 -0.15 -3.76
N GLU A 165 -19.27 -0.08 -2.88
CA GLU A 165 -18.15 0.85 -3.05
C GLU A 165 -17.19 0.43 -4.16
N LEU A 166 -16.95 -0.87 -4.34
CA LEU A 166 -16.18 -1.40 -5.46
C LEU A 166 -16.80 -1.00 -6.81
N GLU A 167 -18.12 -1.20 -6.97
CA GLU A 167 -18.85 -0.77 -8.16
C GLU A 167 -18.74 0.73 -8.41
N HIS A 168 -18.75 1.51 -7.33
CA HIS A 168 -18.60 2.96 -7.41
C HIS A 168 -17.20 3.35 -7.90
N CYS A 169 -16.15 2.74 -7.35
CA CYS A 169 -14.76 2.95 -7.80
C CYS A 169 -14.60 2.62 -9.29
N VAL A 170 -15.27 1.56 -9.79
CA VAL A 170 -15.30 1.24 -11.23
C VAL A 170 -15.94 2.38 -12.03
N LYS A 171 -17.08 2.91 -11.59
CA LYS A 171 -17.78 4.02 -12.26
C LYS A 171 -16.95 5.30 -12.30
N LEU A 172 -16.18 5.58 -11.25
CA LEU A 172 -15.22 6.69 -11.19
C LEU A 172 -14.02 6.50 -12.12
N GLY A 173 -13.80 5.28 -12.65
CA GLY A 173 -12.67 4.96 -13.51
C GLY A 173 -11.35 4.78 -12.75
N LEU A 174 -11.39 4.54 -11.44
CA LEU A 174 -10.23 4.19 -10.65
C LEU A 174 -9.64 2.86 -11.14
N LYS A 175 -8.32 2.72 -11.02
CA LYS A 175 -7.58 1.59 -11.62
C LYS A 175 -7.30 0.45 -10.65
N GLY A 176 -7.64 0.62 -9.39
CA GLY A 176 -7.50 -0.37 -8.33
C GLY A 176 -8.20 0.09 -7.06
N VAL A 177 -8.29 -0.81 -6.10
CA VAL A 177 -8.81 -0.51 -4.76
C VAL A 177 -7.88 -1.05 -3.68
N ASN A 178 -7.83 -0.34 -2.56
CA ASN A 178 -7.05 -0.71 -1.39
C ASN A 178 -7.95 -1.26 -0.29
N LEU A 179 -7.53 -2.40 0.25
CA LEU A 179 -8.19 -3.13 1.33
C LEU A 179 -7.39 -3.02 2.62
N GLY A 180 -8.01 -2.58 3.68
CA GLY A 180 -7.38 -2.56 5.01
C GLY A 180 -7.62 -3.82 5.82
N VAL A 181 -8.81 -4.42 5.67
CA VAL A 181 -9.21 -5.69 6.28
C VAL A 181 -9.93 -6.55 5.24
N PHE A 182 -10.31 -7.77 5.61
CA PHE A 182 -11.16 -8.60 4.76
C PHE A 182 -12.53 -7.95 4.54
N PRO A 183 -13.15 -8.10 3.36
CA PRO A 183 -14.40 -7.40 3.00
C PRO A 183 -15.57 -7.60 3.96
N SER A 184 -15.59 -8.74 4.68
CA SER A 184 -16.57 -8.99 5.76
C SER A 184 -16.39 -8.09 6.98
N GLY A 185 -15.37 -7.24 7.02
CA GLY A 185 -15.02 -6.44 8.19
C GLY A 185 -14.33 -7.24 9.30
N LYS A 186 -13.88 -8.46 9.02
CA LYS A 186 -13.20 -9.32 10.00
C LYS A 186 -11.68 -9.25 9.86
N ALA A 187 -10.96 -9.59 10.93
CA ALA A 187 -9.50 -9.70 10.92
C ALA A 187 -9.00 -11.05 10.32
N TYR A 188 -9.88 -11.83 9.76
CA TYR A 188 -9.61 -13.11 9.12
C TYR A 188 -10.60 -13.36 7.99
N PRO A 189 -10.24 -14.15 6.95
CA PRO A 189 -11.12 -14.42 5.83
C PRO A 189 -12.30 -15.28 6.24
N THR A 190 -13.45 -15.02 5.65
CA THR A 190 -14.68 -15.78 5.84
C THR A 190 -15.25 -16.21 4.48
N PRO A 191 -16.10 -17.24 4.42
CA PRO A 191 -16.78 -17.59 3.16
C PRO A 191 -17.63 -16.46 2.56
N ALA A 192 -18.06 -15.50 3.37
CA ALA A 192 -18.82 -14.33 2.89
C ALA A 192 -17.98 -13.42 2.00
N ASP A 193 -16.66 -13.37 2.21
CA ASP A 193 -15.72 -12.57 1.42
C ASP A 193 -15.64 -13.03 -0.05
N ASP A 194 -15.97 -14.29 -0.35
CA ASP A 194 -15.92 -14.83 -1.71
C ASP A 194 -16.79 -14.03 -2.68
N ARG A 195 -17.90 -13.44 -2.21
CA ARG A 195 -18.77 -12.58 -3.03
C ARG A 195 -18.04 -11.32 -3.51
N PHE A 196 -17.26 -10.71 -2.65
CA PHE A 196 -16.47 -9.53 -3.00
C PHE A 196 -15.33 -9.89 -3.95
N TRP A 197 -14.61 -10.98 -3.68
CA TRP A 197 -13.53 -11.44 -4.55
C TRP A 197 -14.04 -11.75 -5.95
N ALA A 198 -15.18 -12.45 -6.07
CA ALA A 198 -15.83 -12.74 -7.34
C ALA A 198 -16.23 -11.44 -8.08
N ALA A 199 -16.85 -10.49 -7.37
CA ALA A 199 -17.22 -9.20 -7.95
C ALA A 199 -16.00 -8.43 -8.48
N ALA A 200 -14.89 -8.43 -7.73
CA ALA A 200 -13.67 -7.77 -8.17
C ALA A 200 -13.05 -8.43 -9.42
N ILE A 201 -13.09 -9.77 -9.51
CA ILE A 201 -12.65 -10.53 -10.68
C ILE A 201 -13.52 -10.17 -11.89
N ASP A 202 -14.86 -10.21 -11.75
CA ASP A 202 -15.81 -9.91 -12.82
C ASP A 202 -15.67 -8.49 -13.35
N MET A 203 -15.46 -7.52 -12.45
CA MET A 203 -15.22 -6.12 -12.78
C MET A 203 -13.79 -5.85 -13.25
N LYS A 204 -12.92 -6.85 -13.18
CA LYS A 204 -11.49 -6.75 -13.51
C LYS A 204 -10.77 -5.66 -12.71
N MET A 205 -11.18 -5.45 -11.46
CA MET A 205 -10.62 -4.44 -10.57
C MET A 205 -9.42 -4.99 -9.81
N PRO A 206 -8.22 -4.42 -9.99
CA PRO A 206 -7.03 -4.77 -9.23
C PRO A 206 -7.24 -4.56 -7.73
N LEU A 207 -6.86 -5.56 -6.95
CA LEU A 207 -6.95 -5.55 -5.49
C LEU A 207 -5.57 -5.34 -4.87
N THR A 208 -5.49 -4.40 -3.95
CA THR A 208 -4.25 -4.07 -3.26
C THR A 208 -4.41 -4.08 -1.75
N VAL A 209 -3.33 -4.39 -1.05
CA VAL A 209 -3.21 -4.34 0.40
C VAL A 209 -1.90 -3.64 0.73
N HIS A 210 -1.92 -2.68 1.64
CA HIS A 210 -0.72 -1.97 2.06
C HIS A 210 -0.16 -2.60 3.34
N VAL A 211 1.07 -3.09 3.30
CA VAL A 211 1.75 -3.89 4.34
C VAL A 211 1.04 -5.22 4.59
N GLY A 212 -0.20 -5.22 5.02
CA GLY A 212 -0.98 -6.42 5.32
C GLY A 212 -2.38 -6.07 5.82
N PHE A 213 -3.24 -7.07 5.92
CA PHE A 213 -4.56 -6.86 6.50
C PHE A 213 -4.46 -6.48 7.98
N ASP A 214 -5.27 -5.52 8.40
CA ASP A 214 -5.33 -5.09 9.79
C ASP A 214 -5.93 -6.20 10.67
N ARG A 215 -5.35 -6.39 11.84
CA ARG A 215 -5.78 -7.44 12.78
C ARG A 215 -6.94 -7.03 13.69
N LEU A 216 -7.56 -5.89 13.47
CA LEU A 216 -8.65 -5.35 14.28
C LEU A 216 -8.53 -5.66 15.78
N GLY A 217 -8.47 -4.62 16.59
CA GLY A 217 -8.37 -4.76 18.02
C GLY A 217 -7.15 -4.06 18.61
N PRO A 218 -7.06 -3.99 19.94
CA PRO A 218 -5.92 -3.36 20.59
C PRO A 218 -4.65 -4.13 20.18
N ARG A 219 -3.73 -3.45 19.53
CA ARG A 219 -2.36 -3.97 19.38
C ARG A 219 -1.86 -4.22 20.80
N ALA A 220 -1.52 -5.47 21.10
CA ALA A 220 -0.81 -5.77 22.33
C ALA A 220 0.39 -4.80 22.39
N SER A 221 0.52 -4.08 23.48
CA SER A 221 1.66 -3.20 23.70
C SER A 221 2.92 -4.06 23.53
N GLN A 222 3.59 -3.89 22.40
CA GLN A 222 4.88 -4.54 22.19
C GLN A 222 5.81 -4.01 23.28
N PRO A 223 6.60 -4.86 23.94
CA PRO A 223 7.65 -4.38 24.80
C PRO A 223 8.58 -3.50 23.96
N THR A 224 8.70 -2.31 24.41
CA THR A 224 9.35 -1.27 23.64
C THR A 224 10.76 -1.10 24.19
N PHE A 225 11.68 -0.81 23.31
CA PHE A 225 13.02 -0.51 23.72
C PHE A 225 13.04 0.89 24.37
N GLU A 226 13.50 0.98 25.62
CA GLU A 226 13.76 2.26 26.26
C GLU A 226 15.21 2.66 26.00
N TYR A 227 15.41 3.85 25.47
CA TYR A 227 16.76 4.40 25.27
C TYR A 227 17.30 4.92 26.59
N PRO A 228 18.36 4.31 27.16
CA PRO A 228 18.98 4.80 28.38
C PRO A 228 19.47 6.25 28.18
N GLY A 229 19.05 7.14 29.07
CA GLY A 229 19.43 8.55 29.00
C GLY A 229 18.58 9.43 28.07
N ALA A 230 17.50 8.92 27.53
CA ALA A 230 16.54 9.76 26.80
C ALA A 230 15.95 10.82 27.75
N ASP A 231 15.92 12.07 27.28
CA ASP A 231 15.35 13.18 28.05
C ASP A 231 13.82 12.99 28.19
N PRO A 232 13.26 12.87 29.40
CA PRO A 232 11.83 12.73 29.61
C PRO A 232 11.00 13.88 29.02
N ALA A 233 11.52 15.09 29.00
CA ALA A 233 10.85 16.25 28.41
C ALA A 233 10.75 16.12 26.89
N MET A 234 11.80 15.60 26.25
CA MET A 234 11.80 15.31 24.82
C MET A 234 10.86 14.14 24.49
N LEU A 235 10.88 13.07 25.30
CA LEU A 235 9.95 11.94 25.11
C LEU A 235 8.48 12.37 25.26
N ALA A 236 8.19 13.29 26.18
CA ALA A 236 6.86 13.87 26.34
C ALA A 236 6.47 14.71 25.12
N LYS A 237 7.40 15.48 24.55
CA LYS A 237 7.21 16.27 23.34
C LYS A 237 6.98 15.39 22.08
N LEU A 238 7.71 14.29 21.98
CA LEU A 238 7.52 13.30 20.92
C LEU A 238 6.17 12.58 21.04
N GLY A 239 5.62 12.45 22.25
CA GLY A 239 4.31 11.84 22.50
C GLY A 239 4.19 10.44 21.91
N PRO A 240 3.14 10.15 21.10
CA PRO A 240 2.95 8.85 20.43
C PRO A 240 4.05 8.52 19.40
N ARG A 241 4.86 9.50 19.01
CA ARG A 241 6.00 9.36 18.07
C ARG A 241 7.24 8.76 18.74
N LYS A 242 7.08 8.09 19.86
CA LYS A 242 8.19 7.48 20.57
C LYS A 242 8.99 6.56 19.67
N LEU A 243 10.29 6.60 19.82
CA LEU A 243 11.31 5.76 19.14
C LEU A 243 11.04 4.24 19.17
N VAL A 244 10.04 3.84 19.91
CA VAL A 244 9.45 2.51 19.94
C VAL A 244 9.08 2.02 18.55
N GLU A 245 8.48 2.89 17.74
CA GLU A 245 8.11 2.56 16.40
C GLU A 245 9.35 2.37 15.53
N TRP A 246 10.39 3.15 15.73
CA TRP A 246 11.63 3.01 14.99
C TRP A 246 12.28 1.62 15.12
N VAL A 247 12.30 1.05 16.34
CA VAL A 247 12.80 -0.32 16.55
C VAL A 247 11.91 -1.36 15.87
N ALA A 248 10.62 -1.09 15.74
CA ALA A 248 9.65 -1.98 15.10
C ALA A 248 9.63 -1.87 13.57
N LEU A 249 10.09 -0.75 12.99
CA LEU A 249 10.08 -0.52 11.54
C LEU A 249 10.73 -1.64 10.71
N PRO A 250 11.88 -2.22 11.10
CA PRO A 250 12.46 -3.34 10.36
C PRO A 250 11.56 -4.58 10.28
N PHE A 251 10.57 -4.69 11.18
CA PHE A 251 9.63 -5.81 11.20
C PHE A 251 8.31 -5.50 10.47
N LEU A 252 8.09 -4.27 10.05
CA LEU A 252 6.85 -3.87 9.38
C LEU A 252 6.66 -4.70 8.11
N GLY A 253 7.70 -4.85 7.31
CA GLY A 253 7.66 -5.58 6.04
C GLY A 253 7.36 -7.07 6.14
N ILE A 254 7.52 -7.71 7.30
CA ILE A 254 7.16 -9.12 7.49
C ILE A 254 5.74 -9.32 8.03
N ALA A 255 5.02 -8.25 8.32
CA ALA A 255 3.63 -8.29 8.76
C ALA A 255 2.68 -9.03 7.78
N PRO A 256 2.89 -8.97 6.44
CA PRO A 256 2.06 -9.67 5.46
C PRO A 256 2.07 -11.19 5.59
N SER A 257 3.07 -11.78 6.23
CA SER A 257 3.19 -13.23 6.40
C SER A 257 1.92 -13.88 6.95
N MET A 258 1.25 -13.23 7.91
CA MET A 258 -0.03 -13.71 8.44
C MET A 258 -1.14 -13.58 7.39
N SER A 259 -1.18 -12.50 6.64
CA SER A 259 -2.19 -12.29 5.58
C SER A 259 -2.06 -13.35 4.48
N PHE A 260 -0.83 -13.73 4.11
CA PHE A 260 -0.59 -14.81 3.15
C PHE A 260 -1.10 -16.14 3.69
N ALA A 261 -0.74 -16.49 4.94
CA ALA A 261 -1.23 -17.71 5.58
C ALA A 261 -2.75 -17.75 5.63
N GLN A 262 -3.40 -16.65 6.02
CA GLN A 262 -4.86 -16.54 6.11
C GLN A 262 -5.52 -16.74 4.74
N LEU A 263 -5.06 -16.05 3.69
CA LEU A 263 -5.62 -16.20 2.34
C LEU A 263 -5.44 -17.64 1.82
N ILE A 264 -4.23 -18.16 1.89
CA ILE A 264 -3.89 -19.48 1.34
C ILE A 264 -4.66 -20.57 2.09
N LEU A 265 -4.57 -20.61 3.42
CA LEU A 265 -5.20 -21.65 4.22
C LEU A 265 -6.73 -21.55 4.26
N SER A 266 -7.32 -20.39 3.95
CA SER A 266 -8.78 -20.28 3.75
C SER A 266 -9.27 -21.03 2.50
N GLY A 267 -8.37 -21.40 1.59
CA GLY A 267 -8.67 -22.05 0.33
C GLY A 267 -9.36 -21.13 -0.69
N VAL A 268 -9.28 -19.80 -0.50
CA VAL A 268 -9.93 -18.85 -1.42
C VAL A 268 -9.37 -18.96 -2.84
N PHE A 269 -8.08 -19.17 -3.00
CA PHE A 269 -7.45 -19.32 -4.32
C PHE A 269 -7.86 -20.61 -5.04
N ASP A 270 -8.20 -21.67 -4.29
CA ASP A 270 -8.78 -22.89 -4.85
C ASP A 270 -10.20 -22.70 -5.38
N ARG A 271 -10.97 -21.80 -4.74
CA ARG A 271 -12.33 -21.46 -5.13
C ARG A 271 -12.37 -20.41 -6.24
N LEU A 272 -11.40 -19.49 -6.22
CA LEU A 272 -11.33 -18.35 -7.13
C LEU A 272 -9.92 -18.26 -7.74
N PRO A 273 -9.58 -19.09 -8.72
CA PRO A 273 -8.22 -19.20 -9.28
C PRO A 273 -7.77 -17.93 -10.02
N ASP A 274 -8.66 -17.05 -10.41
CA ASP A 274 -8.34 -15.79 -11.06
C ASP A 274 -8.06 -14.65 -10.06
N LEU A 275 -8.25 -14.88 -8.76
CA LEU A 275 -7.98 -13.89 -7.74
C LEU A 275 -6.48 -13.58 -7.67
N LYS A 276 -6.13 -12.30 -7.81
CA LYS A 276 -4.77 -11.78 -7.66
C LYS A 276 -4.79 -10.61 -6.69
N ILE A 277 -3.80 -10.55 -5.81
CA ILE A 277 -3.71 -9.47 -4.81
C ILE A 277 -2.28 -8.93 -4.80
N PHE A 278 -2.15 -7.62 -4.85
CA PHE A 278 -0.88 -6.92 -4.71
C PHE A 278 -0.69 -6.44 -3.27
N PHE A 279 0.43 -6.79 -2.68
CA PHE A 279 0.85 -6.33 -1.36
C PHE A 279 2.00 -5.33 -1.52
N ALA A 280 1.74 -4.09 -1.18
CA ALA A 280 2.73 -3.02 -1.17
C ALA A 280 3.50 -3.00 0.15
N GLU A 281 4.73 -2.48 0.12
CA GLU A 281 5.62 -2.28 1.27
C GLU A 281 5.90 -3.54 2.10
N THR A 282 6.10 -4.67 1.43
CA THR A 282 6.16 -5.97 2.08
C THR A 282 7.57 -6.47 2.42
N ARG A 283 8.62 -5.78 1.97
CA ARG A 283 10.02 -6.23 2.13
C ARG A 283 10.20 -7.70 1.71
N LEU A 284 10.86 -7.97 0.60
CA LEU A 284 10.77 -9.26 -0.07
C LEU A 284 11.80 -10.30 0.39
N GLY A 285 12.87 -9.88 1.07
CA GLY A 285 13.96 -10.79 1.42
C GLY A 285 13.55 -11.99 2.28
N TRP A 286 12.46 -11.90 3.02
CA TRP A 286 11.93 -12.97 3.87
C TRP A 286 10.98 -13.94 3.13
N VAL A 287 10.41 -13.56 1.99
CA VAL A 287 9.36 -14.32 1.31
C VAL A 287 9.81 -15.73 0.90
N PRO A 288 10.99 -15.93 0.28
CA PRO A 288 11.45 -17.28 -0.05
C PRO A 288 11.56 -18.20 1.16
N PHE A 289 12.11 -17.71 2.27
CA PHE A 289 12.17 -18.46 3.52
C PHE A 289 10.77 -18.83 4.03
N TRP A 290 9.85 -17.86 4.03
CA TRP A 290 8.48 -18.12 4.45
C TRP A 290 7.76 -19.16 3.58
N MET A 291 8.03 -19.17 2.28
CA MET A 291 7.46 -20.16 1.37
C MET A 291 7.91 -21.58 1.70
N GLU A 292 9.19 -21.78 2.02
CA GLU A 292 9.72 -23.08 2.46
C GLU A 292 9.10 -23.51 3.79
N GLU A 293 9.04 -22.62 4.77
CA GLU A 293 8.42 -22.88 6.07
C GLU A 293 6.91 -23.20 5.94
N ALA A 294 6.19 -22.46 5.11
CA ALA A 294 4.77 -22.70 4.88
C ALA A 294 4.50 -24.08 4.28
N ASP A 295 5.29 -24.50 3.28
CA ASP A 295 5.21 -25.85 2.69
C ASP A 295 5.53 -26.95 3.71
N TYR A 296 6.60 -26.74 4.49
CA TYR A 296 7.02 -27.70 5.51
C TYR A 296 5.95 -27.91 6.58
N TRP A 297 5.40 -26.83 7.14
CA TRP A 297 4.37 -26.91 8.18
C TRP A 297 3.04 -27.41 7.63
N TYR A 298 2.67 -27.04 6.40
CA TYR A 298 1.49 -27.54 5.73
C TYR A 298 1.51 -29.07 5.62
N GLU A 299 2.60 -29.65 5.11
CA GLU A 299 2.73 -31.12 4.99
C GLU A 299 2.64 -31.86 6.34
N ARG A 300 3.14 -31.27 7.40
CA ARG A 300 3.09 -31.90 8.73
C ARG A 300 1.72 -31.81 9.39
N HIS A 301 0.94 -30.82 9.08
CA HIS A 301 -0.27 -30.54 9.81
C HIS A 301 -1.57 -30.81 9.03
N ARG A 302 -1.56 -30.82 7.71
CA ARG A 302 -2.78 -30.93 6.88
C ARG A 302 -3.64 -32.16 7.20
N HIS A 303 -3.04 -33.29 7.56
CA HIS A 303 -3.77 -34.54 7.78
C HIS A 303 -4.57 -34.53 9.09
N TRP A 304 -3.96 -34.10 10.18
CA TRP A 304 -4.69 -34.01 11.45
C TRP A 304 -5.67 -32.83 11.44
N ALA A 305 -5.32 -31.73 10.79
CA ALA A 305 -6.21 -30.57 10.64
C ALA A 305 -7.47 -30.93 9.84
N ALA A 306 -7.33 -31.70 8.77
CA ALA A 306 -8.47 -32.23 8.01
C ALA A 306 -9.39 -33.09 8.89
N ARG A 307 -8.79 -33.94 9.74
CA ARG A 307 -9.53 -34.89 10.58
C ARG A 307 -10.19 -34.24 11.79
N LEU A 308 -9.51 -33.26 12.43
CA LEU A 308 -9.97 -32.69 13.70
C LEU A 308 -10.61 -31.31 13.55
N LEU A 309 -10.24 -30.54 12.54
CA LEU A 309 -10.71 -29.17 12.30
C LEU A 309 -11.59 -29.05 11.05
N ASN A 310 -11.87 -30.16 10.37
CA ASN A 310 -12.57 -30.18 9.08
C ASN A 310 -11.90 -29.27 8.02
N PHE A 311 -10.57 -29.09 8.16
CA PHE A 311 -9.78 -28.34 7.20
C PHE A 311 -9.79 -29.04 5.84
N LYS A 312 -10.11 -28.31 4.79
CA LYS A 312 -10.05 -28.83 3.44
C LYS A 312 -8.62 -28.70 2.90
N PRO A 313 -7.94 -29.83 2.62
CA PRO A 313 -6.59 -29.78 2.06
C PRO A 313 -6.57 -28.95 0.76
N LEU A 314 -5.51 -28.16 0.63
CA LEU A 314 -5.27 -27.33 -0.55
C LEU A 314 -4.93 -28.20 -1.76
N LYS A 315 -5.23 -27.73 -2.96
CA LYS A 315 -4.89 -28.41 -4.23
C LYS A 315 -3.41 -28.34 -4.56
N GLN A 316 -2.72 -27.32 -4.08
CA GLN A 316 -1.30 -27.07 -4.31
C GLN A 316 -0.57 -26.83 -2.99
N ARG A 317 0.75 -26.67 -3.03
CA ARG A 317 1.53 -26.26 -1.86
C ARG A 317 1.34 -24.76 -1.60
N PRO A 318 1.46 -24.31 -0.35
CA PRO A 318 1.38 -22.88 -0.02
C PRO A 318 2.28 -21.98 -0.89
N SER A 319 3.50 -22.41 -1.18
CA SER A 319 4.44 -21.65 -2.01
C SER A 319 3.99 -21.47 -3.46
N ASP A 320 3.21 -22.40 -4.01
CA ASP A 320 2.70 -22.30 -5.38
C ASP A 320 1.64 -21.21 -5.47
N TYR A 321 0.75 -21.08 -4.45
CA TYR A 321 -0.23 -19.98 -4.39
C TYR A 321 0.44 -18.61 -4.29
N VAL A 322 1.56 -18.50 -3.56
CA VAL A 322 2.32 -17.25 -3.51
C VAL A 322 2.75 -16.85 -4.92
N ARG A 323 3.35 -17.77 -5.67
CA ARG A 323 3.84 -17.51 -7.03
C ARG A 323 2.71 -17.21 -8.03
N GLU A 324 1.52 -17.77 -7.81
CA GLU A 324 0.41 -17.62 -8.75
C GLU A 324 -0.49 -16.42 -8.47
N HIS A 325 -0.67 -16.06 -7.19
CA HIS A 325 -1.72 -15.15 -6.76
C HIS A 325 -1.25 -13.86 -6.11
N ILE A 326 -0.02 -13.83 -5.58
CA ILE A 326 0.49 -12.69 -4.81
C ILE A 326 1.47 -11.88 -5.65
N PHE A 327 1.29 -10.57 -5.64
CA PHE A 327 2.21 -9.60 -6.21
C PHE A 327 2.82 -8.75 -5.09
N PHE A 328 4.01 -8.22 -5.31
CA PHE A 328 4.82 -7.55 -4.30
C PHE A 328 5.42 -6.26 -4.83
N SER A 329 5.70 -5.30 -3.94
CA SER A 329 6.59 -4.19 -4.26
C SER A 329 8.02 -4.46 -3.78
N VAL A 330 9.01 -3.99 -4.55
CA VAL A 330 10.40 -3.86 -4.15
C VAL A 330 10.78 -2.40 -4.09
N GLN A 331 11.30 -1.98 -2.96
CA GLN A 331 11.69 -0.58 -2.72
C GLN A 331 12.98 -0.52 -1.89
N HIS A 332 13.64 0.65 -1.85
CA HIS A 332 14.84 0.90 -1.03
C HIS A 332 15.99 -0.10 -1.24
N VAL A 333 16.57 -0.55 -0.13
CA VAL A 333 17.79 -1.34 -0.08
C VAL A 333 17.59 -2.84 -0.35
N GLU A 334 16.51 -3.25 -0.97
CA GLU A 334 16.16 -4.67 -1.13
C GLU A 334 16.94 -5.41 -2.22
N ARG A 335 18.25 -5.17 -2.32
CA ARG A 335 19.12 -5.89 -3.25
C ARG A 335 18.99 -7.39 -3.11
N VAL A 336 18.92 -7.91 -1.88
CA VAL A 336 18.70 -9.35 -1.59
C VAL A 336 17.40 -9.85 -2.21
N ALA A 337 16.32 -9.06 -2.16
CA ALA A 337 15.06 -9.43 -2.77
C ALA A 337 15.18 -9.60 -4.29
N VAL A 338 15.90 -8.69 -4.96
CA VAL A 338 16.15 -8.77 -6.40
C VAL A 338 17.04 -9.97 -6.75
N GLU A 339 18.00 -10.32 -5.90
CA GLU A 339 18.83 -11.53 -6.06
C GLU A 339 17.99 -12.81 -5.92
N LEU A 340 17.02 -12.83 -5.04
CA LEU A 340 16.11 -13.96 -4.80
C LEU A 340 14.85 -13.95 -5.69
N ARG A 341 14.72 -13.05 -6.65
CA ARG A 341 13.51 -12.81 -7.45
C ARG A 341 12.94 -14.04 -8.15
N HIS A 342 13.79 -15.00 -8.53
CA HIS A 342 13.36 -16.23 -9.20
C HIS A 342 12.59 -17.19 -8.28
N HIS A 343 12.79 -17.11 -6.97
CA HIS A 343 12.04 -17.90 -6.00
C HIS A 343 10.57 -17.45 -5.92
N MET A 344 10.34 -16.16 -6.07
CA MET A 344 9.00 -15.56 -5.98
C MET A 344 8.27 -15.44 -7.32
N GLY A 345 9.06 -15.35 -8.41
CA GLY A 345 8.59 -15.03 -9.76
C GLY A 345 8.92 -13.58 -10.12
N VAL A 346 9.74 -13.39 -11.16
CA VAL A 346 10.16 -12.06 -11.63
C VAL A 346 8.97 -11.19 -12.03
N ASP A 347 7.92 -11.80 -12.55
CA ASP A 347 6.68 -11.19 -13.00
C ASP A 347 5.64 -11.03 -11.86
N ARG A 348 6.07 -11.16 -10.62
CA ARG A 348 5.28 -10.87 -9.40
C ARG A 348 5.80 -9.66 -8.65
N ILE A 349 6.95 -9.13 -9.04
CA ILE A 349 7.61 -8.03 -8.35
C ILE A 349 7.41 -6.74 -9.14
N MET A 350 7.08 -5.65 -8.45
CA MET A 350 6.92 -4.31 -8.99
C MET A 350 7.84 -3.34 -8.26
N PHE A 351 8.47 -2.42 -8.98
CA PHE A 351 9.29 -1.37 -8.41
C PHE A 351 8.42 -0.33 -7.67
N ALA A 352 8.92 0.19 -6.56
CA ALA A 352 8.23 1.19 -5.74
C ALA A 352 9.17 2.25 -5.19
N THR A 353 8.65 3.44 -4.88
CA THR A 353 9.40 4.58 -4.34
C THR A 353 8.99 4.99 -2.95
N ASP A 354 7.76 4.69 -2.56
CA ASP A 354 7.15 5.12 -1.30
C ASP A 354 7.12 6.66 -1.10
N PHE A 355 7.11 7.40 -2.23
CA PHE A 355 7.06 8.87 -2.18
C PHE A 355 5.72 9.36 -1.62
N PRO A 356 5.65 10.32 -0.68
CA PRO A 356 6.73 11.18 -0.18
C PRO A 356 7.29 10.78 1.19
N HIS A 357 7.18 9.53 1.60
CA HIS A 357 7.56 9.06 2.93
C HIS A 357 9.07 9.10 3.17
N ILE A 358 9.47 8.89 4.44
CA ILE A 358 10.85 8.94 4.91
C ILE A 358 11.78 8.00 4.15
N GLU A 359 11.23 6.93 3.60
CA GLU A 359 12.00 5.89 2.90
C GLU A 359 12.27 6.22 1.43
N CYS A 360 11.61 7.25 0.83
CA CYS A 360 11.83 7.59 -0.56
C CYS A 360 13.20 8.25 -0.81
N ASP A 361 13.75 8.00 -1.99
CA ASP A 361 14.98 8.62 -2.48
C ASP A 361 14.73 9.90 -3.31
N TRP A 362 13.49 10.36 -3.40
CA TRP A 362 13.12 11.52 -4.21
C TRP A 362 13.97 12.76 -3.87
N PRO A 363 14.48 13.53 -4.84
CA PRO A 363 14.33 13.38 -6.30
C PRO A 363 15.46 12.55 -6.95
N ASN A 364 16.02 11.55 -6.27
CA ASN A 364 17.17 10.76 -6.69
C ASN A 364 16.86 9.25 -6.85
N THR A 365 15.62 8.90 -7.17
CA THR A 365 15.17 7.51 -7.37
C THR A 365 15.99 6.80 -8.46
N ARG A 366 16.41 7.50 -9.50
CA ARG A 366 17.16 6.91 -10.60
C ARG A 366 18.50 6.30 -10.20
N PRO A 367 19.40 6.99 -9.48
CA PRO A 367 20.62 6.39 -8.94
C PRO A 367 20.37 5.17 -8.04
N PHE A 368 19.28 5.19 -7.28
CA PHE A 368 18.88 4.03 -6.48
C PHE A 368 18.50 2.85 -7.38
N ALA A 369 17.63 3.04 -8.37
CA ALA A 369 17.21 2.00 -9.29
C ALA A 369 18.40 1.42 -10.10
N GLU A 370 19.39 2.24 -10.48
CA GLU A 370 20.63 1.78 -11.12
C GLU A 370 21.40 0.81 -10.23
N ARG A 371 21.50 1.07 -8.92
CA ARG A 371 22.11 0.14 -7.97
C ARG A 371 21.27 -1.13 -7.78
N LEU A 372 19.95 -0.97 -7.68
CA LEU A 372 19.03 -2.09 -7.47
C LEU A 372 19.10 -3.09 -8.64
N PHE A 373 19.13 -2.60 -9.87
CA PHE A 373 19.12 -3.43 -11.07
C PHE A 373 20.53 -3.77 -11.61
N ALA A 374 21.61 -3.39 -10.93
CA ALA A 374 22.96 -3.71 -11.36
C ALA A 374 23.16 -5.22 -11.54
N GLY A 375 23.53 -5.66 -12.78
CA GLY A 375 23.72 -7.07 -13.11
C GLY A 375 22.44 -7.90 -13.29
N VAL A 376 21.25 -7.26 -13.23
CA VAL A 376 19.99 -7.92 -13.58
C VAL A 376 19.83 -7.90 -15.12
N PRO A 377 19.42 -9.01 -15.76
CA PRO A 377 19.14 -9.03 -17.18
C PRO A 377 18.09 -7.97 -17.57
N ALA A 378 18.31 -7.27 -18.69
CA ALA A 378 17.49 -6.12 -19.08
C ALA A 378 15.97 -6.43 -19.14
N GLY A 379 15.59 -7.61 -19.66
CA GLY A 379 14.18 -8.01 -19.72
C GLY A 379 13.56 -8.26 -18.34
N GLU A 380 14.34 -8.75 -17.35
CA GLU A 380 13.88 -8.94 -15.98
C GLU A 380 13.81 -7.59 -15.24
N ALA A 381 14.82 -6.74 -15.43
CA ALA A 381 14.83 -5.39 -14.89
C ALA A 381 13.61 -4.59 -15.38
N PHE A 382 13.27 -4.68 -16.68
CA PHE A 382 12.08 -4.04 -17.24
C PHE A 382 10.79 -4.60 -16.62
N LYS A 383 10.68 -5.94 -16.46
CA LYS A 383 9.50 -6.54 -15.81
C LYS A 383 9.29 -5.95 -14.42
N ILE A 384 10.32 -5.90 -13.59
CA ILE A 384 10.23 -5.36 -12.22
C ILE A 384 9.98 -3.85 -12.24
N ALA A 385 10.69 -3.11 -13.09
CA ALA A 385 10.65 -1.64 -13.12
C ALA A 385 9.31 -1.06 -13.63
N ALA A 386 8.61 -1.79 -14.52
CA ALA A 386 7.39 -1.29 -15.16
C ALA A 386 6.45 -2.40 -15.65
N GLY A 387 6.96 -3.46 -16.27
CA GLY A 387 6.16 -4.42 -17.03
C GLY A 387 5.10 -5.12 -16.17
N THR A 388 5.46 -5.60 -14.99
CA THR A 388 4.54 -6.28 -14.06
C THR A 388 3.41 -5.35 -13.63
N MET A 389 3.74 -4.10 -13.27
CA MET A 389 2.76 -3.08 -12.89
C MET A 389 1.78 -2.77 -14.04
N LEU A 390 2.29 -2.54 -15.24
CA LEU A 390 1.44 -2.32 -16.41
C LEU A 390 0.45 -3.46 -16.61
N GLY A 391 0.91 -4.71 -16.47
CA GLY A 391 0.07 -5.90 -16.59
C GLY A 391 -1.00 -5.99 -15.50
N PHE A 392 -0.60 -5.82 -14.24
CA PHE A 392 -1.50 -5.94 -13.10
C PHE A 392 -2.62 -4.89 -13.11
N PHE A 393 -2.27 -3.62 -13.36
CA PHE A 393 -3.24 -2.51 -13.43
C PHE A 393 -3.86 -2.30 -14.82
N ARG A 394 -3.56 -3.17 -15.80
CA ARG A 394 -4.13 -3.15 -17.16
C ARG A 394 -3.92 -1.83 -17.89
N LEU A 395 -2.71 -1.31 -17.83
CA LEU A 395 -2.33 -0.01 -18.37
C LEU A 395 -1.49 -0.09 -19.65
N GLN A 396 -1.28 -1.29 -20.22
CA GLN A 396 -0.46 -1.47 -21.41
C GLN A 396 -0.94 -0.64 -22.62
N ASP A 397 -2.27 -0.52 -22.77
CA ASP A 397 -2.91 0.20 -23.88
C ASP A 397 -3.14 1.68 -23.58
N SER A 398 -2.78 2.17 -22.40
CA SER A 398 -2.84 3.60 -22.08
C SER A 398 -1.76 4.38 -22.85
N PRO A 399 -1.92 5.71 -23.03
CA PRO A 399 -0.87 6.53 -23.62
C PRO A 399 0.49 6.39 -22.94
N MET A 400 0.49 6.42 -21.60
CA MET A 400 1.71 6.21 -20.80
C MET A 400 2.27 4.80 -20.98
N GLY A 401 1.41 3.77 -20.92
CA GLY A 401 1.82 2.37 -21.07
C GLY A 401 2.48 2.09 -22.42
N ARG A 402 1.90 2.57 -23.51
CA ARG A 402 2.50 2.47 -24.85
C ARG A 402 3.87 3.14 -24.91
N THR A 403 3.99 4.37 -24.37
CA THR A 403 5.27 5.09 -24.31
C THR A 403 6.34 4.29 -23.55
N VAL A 404 5.97 3.65 -22.43
CA VAL A 404 6.89 2.83 -21.64
C VAL A 404 7.32 1.58 -22.40
N LEU A 405 6.39 0.91 -23.08
CA LEU A 405 6.68 -0.30 -23.87
C LEU A 405 7.56 0.01 -25.07
N GLU A 406 7.32 1.12 -25.79
CA GLU A 406 8.17 1.57 -26.90
C GLU A 406 9.60 1.86 -26.45
N LYS A 407 9.77 2.57 -25.33
CA LYS A 407 11.09 2.85 -24.75
C LYS A 407 11.83 1.59 -24.33
N ALA A 408 11.12 0.54 -23.92
CA ALA A 408 11.72 -0.74 -23.58
C ALA A 408 12.20 -1.52 -24.81
N GLN A 409 11.46 -1.50 -25.93
CA GLN A 409 11.80 -2.18 -27.19
C GLN A 409 13.03 -1.59 -27.88
N VAL A 410 13.24 -0.29 -27.77
CA VAL A 410 14.41 0.40 -28.35
C VAL A 410 15.70 0.01 -27.63
N LYS A 411 15.63 -0.61 -26.45
CA LYS A 411 16.77 -0.90 -25.57
C LYS A 411 17.13 -2.39 -25.48
N THR A 412 16.36 -3.27 -26.12
CA THR A 412 16.64 -4.71 -26.26
C THR A 412 17.34 -5.02 -27.58
#